data_3446a159a9df7bf34e3596b5e28f1fc2
#
_entry.id   3446a159a9df7bf34e3596b5e28f1fc2
#
_cell.length_a   1.000
_cell.length_b   1.000
_cell.length_c   1.000
_cell.angle_alpha   90.00
_cell.angle_beta   90.00
_cell.angle_gamma   90.00
#
_symmetry.space_group_name_H-M   'P 1'
#
loop_
_entity.id
_entity.type
_entity.pdbx_description
1 polymer ?
#
loop_
_entity_poly.entity_id
_entity_poly.type
_entity_poly.pdbx_seq_one_letter_code
_entity_poly.pdbx_strand_id
1 'polypeptide(L)'
;MRKVVLILGVVVASLGLSACGSGTKATIDSSIASLGAQADLQMHFTASVSGAGTAQAQQILNAISMDTLYSNPSGSPLSQANGTANGEVIFNVGTKPLLDLRTIDNNIYLELDLSAVNEIPGLPLTSQDQTELGALQLLFSNKWFEVPSKLLTSELPSSSATKAKAAQDQAIERKIFDALSKLIDNGDATALASGGYSETGTLESVLKAVLPTIASLDPSAASSVHTVPGTYTLTLTNAGSTATSGSISITAPEGSGSPGNATVTLNAAVTHDNDSIDVPANVTVITPALIQQLEGSASSV
;
A
#
# COMPACT_ATOMS: atom_id res chain seq x y z
N MET A 1 11.37 2.95 2.04
CA MET A 1 10.33 1.92 2.10
C MET A 1 9.03 2.38 2.77
N ARG A 2 9.03 3.18 3.84
CA ARG A 2 7.78 3.70 4.47
C ARG A 2 6.83 4.44 3.50
N LYS A 3 7.35 5.08 2.46
CA LYS A 3 6.54 5.89 1.51
C LYS A 3 5.73 5.07 0.50
N VAL A 4 6.14 3.86 0.17
CA VAL A 4 5.47 3.04 -0.85
C VAL A 4 4.29 2.27 -0.28
N VAL A 5 4.41 1.75 0.94
CA VAL A 5 3.33 0.97 1.60
C VAL A 5 2.16 1.88 2.00
N LEU A 6 2.45 3.11 2.44
CA LEU A 6 1.40 4.09 2.77
C LEU A 6 0.63 4.57 1.53
N ILE A 7 1.29 4.68 0.38
CA ILE A 7 0.64 5.13 -0.87
C ILE A 7 -0.37 4.09 -1.38
N LEU A 8 -0.06 2.79 -1.31
CA LEU A 8 -1.00 1.76 -1.76
C LEU A 8 -2.22 1.63 -0.84
N GLY A 9 -2.05 1.68 0.48
CA GLY A 9 -3.16 1.64 1.44
C GLY A 9 -4.02 2.90 1.40
N VAL A 10 -3.40 4.07 1.19
CA VAL A 10 -4.09 5.36 1.10
C VAL A 10 -4.88 5.49 -0.20
N VAL A 11 -4.40 4.96 -1.32
CA VAL A 11 -5.13 5.02 -2.61
C VAL A 11 -6.49 4.32 -2.52
N VAL A 12 -6.62 3.22 -1.80
CA VAL A 12 -7.91 2.52 -1.68
C VAL A 12 -8.80 3.14 -0.58
N ALA A 13 -8.23 3.54 0.54
CA ALA A 13 -9.00 4.14 1.64
C ALA A 13 -9.49 5.57 1.34
N SER A 14 -8.82 6.27 0.45
CA SER A 14 -9.08 7.67 0.15
C SER A 14 -10.00 7.92 -1.06
N LEU A 15 -10.32 6.88 -1.84
CA LEU A 15 -11.35 6.97 -2.90
C LEU A 15 -12.77 7.24 -2.34
N GLY A 16 -12.96 7.25 -1.01
CA GLY A 16 -14.29 7.28 -0.38
C GLY A 16 -14.82 8.63 0.14
N LEU A 17 -14.14 9.77 -0.03
CA LEU A 17 -14.52 10.97 0.74
C LEU A 17 -14.94 12.22 -0.04
N SER A 18 -15.24 12.12 -1.34
CA SER A 18 -15.67 13.32 -2.10
C SER A 18 -16.94 13.05 -2.90
N ALA A 19 -18.09 13.02 -2.24
CA ALA A 19 -19.37 12.87 -2.90
C ALA A 19 -20.05 14.22 -3.15
N CYS A 20 -19.97 14.73 -4.37
CA CYS A 20 -20.97 15.64 -4.94
C CYS A 20 -20.75 15.75 -6.46
N GLY A 21 -21.25 14.81 -7.24
CA GLY A 21 -21.23 14.82 -8.70
C GLY A 21 -22.42 14.06 -9.27
N SER A 22 -22.94 14.49 -10.43
CA SER A 22 -24.04 13.81 -11.10
C SER A 22 -23.52 12.78 -12.10
N GLY A 23 -24.18 11.62 -12.20
CA GLY A 23 -23.90 10.60 -13.21
C GLY A 23 -22.96 9.48 -12.74
N THR A 24 -22.11 9.00 -13.63
CA THR A 24 -21.20 7.85 -13.44
C THR A 24 -20.28 8.03 -12.23
N LYS A 25 -19.79 9.25 -12.00
CA LYS A 25 -18.98 9.60 -10.84
C LYS A 25 -19.71 9.34 -9.51
N ALA A 26 -20.96 9.80 -9.37
CA ALA A 26 -21.74 9.59 -8.15
C ALA A 26 -21.90 8.11 -7.82
N THR A 27 -21.93 7.24 -8.83
CA THR A 27 -22.03 5.80 -8.64
C THR A 27 -20.68 5.21 -8.21
N ILE A 28 -19.56 5.67 -8.77
CA ILE A 28 -18.22 5.27 -8.32
C ILE A 28 -18.03 5.68 -6.86
N ASP A 29 -18.30 6.94 -6.53
CA ASP A 29 -18.17 7.48 -5.18
C ASP A 29 -19.06 6.70 -4.19
N SER A 30 -20.29 6.37 -4.56
CA SER A 30 -21.19 5.59 -3.71
C SER A 30 -20.71 4.15 -3.49
N SER A 31 -20.13 3.53 -4.52
CA SER A 31 -19.59 2.18 -4.43
C SER A 31 -18.37 2.11 -3.49
N ILE A 32 -17.50 3.11 -3.57
CA ILE A 32 -16.33 3.22 -2.69
C ILE A 32 -16.77 3.60 -1.26
N ALA A 33 -17.70 4.54 -1.12
CA ALA A 33 -18.25 4.92 0.18
C ALA A 33 -18.91 3.73 0.89
N SER A 34 -19.48 2.78 0.14
CA SER A 34 -20.06 1.56 0.70
C SER A 34 -19.04 0.67 1.41
N LEU A 35 -17.76 0.71 1.02
CA LEU A 35 -16.68 0.01 1.73
C LEU A 35 -16.44 0.63 3.12
N GLY A 36 -16.43 1.95 3.20
CA GLY A 36 -16.29 2.67 4.48
C GLY A 36 -17.52 2.55 5.40
N ALA A 37 -18.66 2.12 4.87
CA ALA A 37 -19.87 1.86 5.66
C ALA A 37 -19.86 0.51 6.36
N GLN A 38 -18.90 -0.37 6.05
CA GLN A 38 -18.72 -1.65 6.73
C GLN A 38 -17.95 -1.47 8.04
N ALA A 39 -18.18 -2.36 9.01
CA ALA A 39 -17.41 -2.39 10.26
C ALA A 39 -16.05 -3.05 10.05
N ASP A 40 -15.99 -4.01 9.13
CA ASP A 40 -14.79 -4.76 8.77
C ASP A 40 -14.60 -4.73 7.26
N LEU A 41 -13.35 -4.63 6.82
CA LEU A 41 -12.98 -4.60 5.41
C LEU A 41 -11.69 -5.38 5.20
N GLN A 42 -11.78 -6.45 4.43
CA GLN A 42 -10.61 -7.21 3.99
C GLN A 42 -10.38 -6.99 2.50
N MET A 43 -9.12 -6.81 2.13
CA MET A 43 -8.70 -6.63 0.74
C MET A 43 -7.46 -7.47 0.45
N HIS A 44 -7.46 -8.11 -0.72
CA HIS A 44 -6.34 -8.85 -1.26
C HIS A 44 -5.74 -8.10 -2.44
N PHE A 45 -4.43 -7.86 -2.40
CA PHE A 45 -3.69 -7.12 -3.44
C PHE A 45 -2.70 -8.03 -4.14
N THR A 46 -2.66 -7.93 -5.45
CA THR A 46 -1.65 -8.58 -6.30
C THR A 46 -1.08 -7.59 -7.30
N ALA A 47 0.14 -7.86 -7.74
CA ALA A 47 0.79 -7.09 -8.78
C ALA A 47 1.23 -8.03 -9.90
N SER A 48 1.19 -7.55 -11.14
CA SER A 48 1.72 -8.28 -12.28
C SER A 48 2.40 -7.31 -13.25
N VAL A 49 3.32 -7.83 -14.04
CA VAL A 49 3.96 -7.09 -15.12
C VAL A 49 3.96 -7.95 -16.37
N SER A 50 3.73 -7.33 -17.52
CA SER A 50 3.80 -7.98 -18.85
C SER A 50 4.53 -7.08 -19.82
N GLY A 51 5.17 -7.68 -20.83
CA GLY A 51 5.97 -7.00 -21.85
C GLY A 51 7.22 -7.81 -22.21
N ALA A 52 7.94 -7.38 -23.22
CA ALA A 52 9.19 -8.01 -23.59
C ALA A 52 10.25 -7.77 -22.50
N GLY A 53 11.02 -8.81 -22.13
CA GLY A 53 12.06 -8.69 -21.10
C GLY A 53 11.56 -8.66 -19.65
N THR A 54 10.24 -8.79 -19.38
CA THR A 54 9.68 -8.70 -18.03
C THR A 54 9.53 -10.05 -17.32
N ALA A 55 9.96 -11.16 -17.93
CA ALA A 55 9.70 -12.51 -17.42
C ALA A 55 10.16 -12.74 -15.96
N GLN A 56 11.35 -12.25 -15.61
CA GLN A 56 11.85 -12.37 -14.23
C GLN A 56 11.03 -11.51 -13.25
N ALA A 57 10.75 -10.26 -13.62
CA ALA A 57 9.92 -9.36 -12.81
C ALA A 57 8.50 -9.93 -12.63
N GLN A 58 7.94 -10.56 -13.67
CA GLN A 58 6.65 -11.22 -13.61
C GLN A 58 6.66 -12.41 -12.62
N GLN A 59 7.71 -13.24 -12.64
CA GLN A 59 7.84 -14.34 -11.68
C GLN A 59 7.89 -13.83 -10.24
N ILE A 60 8.66 -12.77 -9.98
CA ILE A 60 8.76 -12.17 -8.65
C ILE A 60 7.41 -11.58 -8.20
N LEU A 61 6.78 -10.77 -9.04
CA LEU A 61 5.52 -10.11 -8.69
C LEU A 61 4.36 -11.10 -8.52
N ASN A 62 4.32 -12.16 -9.32
CA ASN A 62 3.30 -13.20 -9.17
C ASN A 62 3.46 -14.03 -7.88
N ALA A 63 4.65 -14.02 -7.29
CA ALA A 63 4.90 -14.70 -6.03
C ALA A 63 4.57 -13.84 -4.81
N ILE A 64 4.31 -12.54 -4.99
CA ILE A 64 4.09 -11.60 -3.88
C ILE A 64 2.63 -11.15 -3.88
N SER A 65 2.00 -11.20 -2.72
CA SER A 65 0.69 -10.61 -2.48
C SER A 65 0.67 -9.87 -1.15
N MET A 66 -0.36 -9.05 -0.97
CA MET A 66 -0.59 -8.34 0.29
C MET A 66 -2.07 -8.47 0.65
N ASP A 67 -2.33 -8.88 1.88
CA ASP A 67 -3.65 -8.87 2.48
C ASP A 67 -3.74 -7.72 3.49
N THR A 68 -4.87 -7.05 3.52
CA THR A 68 -5.16 -6.04 4.54
C THR A 68 -6.50 -6.34 5.16
N LEU A 69 -6.57 -6.23 6.46
CA LEU A 69 -7.81 -6.31 7.22
C LEU A 69 -7.93 -5.05 8.09
N TYR A 70 -9.08 -4.42 8.05
CA TYR A 70 -9.45 -3.33 8.94
C TYR A 70 -10.71 -3.73 9.69
N SER A 71 -10.72 -3.51 10.99
CA SER A 71 -11.86 -3.81 11.85
C SER A 71 -12.11 -2.68 12.84
N ASN A 72 -13.37 -2.28 12.99
CA ASN A 72 -13.76 -1.34 14.02
C ASN A 72 -14.32 -2.12 15.23
N PRO A 73 -13.59 -2.19 16.35
CA PRO A 73 -14.00 -2.97 17.51
C PRO A 73 -15.35 -2.56 18.09
N SER A 74 -15.82 -1.35 17.79
CA SER A 74 -17.14 -0.88 18.20
C SER A 74 -18.28 -1.45 17.34
N GLY A 75 -17.98 -2.14 16.23
CA GLY A 75 -18.99 -2.57 15.27
C GLY A 75 -19.61 -1.44 14.43
N SER A 76 -19.12 -0.23 14.61
CA SER A 76 -19.57 0.93 13.80
C SER A 76 -18.85 0.96 12.47
N PRO A 77 -19.38 1.67 11.44
CA PRO A 77 -18.71 1.84 10.17
C PRO A 77 -17.26 2.31 10.30
N LEU A 78 -16.35 1.78 9.47
CA LEU A 78 -14.94 2.19 9.44
C LEU A 78 -14.77 3.69 9.20
N SER A 79 -15.66 4.29 8.40
CA SER A 79 -15.69 5.74 8.19
C SER A 79 -15.91 6.57 9.46
N GLN A 80 -16.41 5.95 10.54
CA GLN A 80 -16.67 6.58 11.84
C GLN A 80 -15.64 6.19 12.90
N ALA A 81 -14.67 5.36 12.59
CA ALA A 81 -13.70 4.82 13.55
C ALA A 81 -12.78 5.88 14.18
N ASN A 82 -12.64 7.07 13.57
CA ASN A 82 -11.85 8.20 14.11
C ASN A 82 -10.43 7.81 14.57
N GLY A 83 -9.80 6.86 13.89
CA GLY A 83 -8.46 6.37 14.22
C GLY A 83 -8.43 5.28 15.30
N THR A 84 -9.58 4.72 15.70
CA THR A 84 -9.67 3.60 16.64
C THR A 84 -9.85 2.24 15.97
N ALA A 85 -9.86 2.19 14.64
CA ALA A 85 -9.89 0.93 13.92
C ALA A 85 -8.60 0.16 14.15
N ASN A 86 -8.74 -1.15 14.34
CA ASN A 86 -7.62 -2.07 14.26
C ASN A 86 -7.27 -2.32 12.79
N GLY A 87 -6.01 -2.60 12.51
CA GLY A 87 -5.53 -2.87 11.16
C GLY A 87 -4.53 -4.01 11.15
N GLU A 88 -4.58 -4.84 10.11
CA GLU A 88 -3.60 -5.87 9.82
C GLU A 88 -3.15 -5.75 8.37
N VAL A 89 -1.86 -5.94 8.15
CA VAL A 89 -1.25 -5.97 6.82
C VAL A 89 -0.32 -7.17 6.76
N ILE A 90 -0.61 -8.12 5.89
CA ILE A 90 0.20 -9.32 5.67
C ILE A 90 0.81 -9.25 4.28
N PHE A 91 2.14 -9.27 4.21
CA PHE A 91 2.86 -9.48 2.96
C PHE A 91 3.18 -10.96 2.82
N ASN A 92 2.71 -11.57 1.74
CA ASN A 92 2.90 -12.98 1.46
C ASN A 92 3.90 -13.19 0.33
N VAL A 93 4.64 -14.29 0.42
CA VAL A 93 5.39 -14.90 -0.68
C VAL A 93 4.80 -16.28 -0.93
N GLY A 94 4.15 -16.47 -2.07
CA GLY A 94 3.31 -17.64 -2.30
C GLY A 94 2.20 -17.72 -1.26
N THR A 95 2.23 -18.76 -0.42
CA THR A 95 1.26 -18.96 0.67
C THR A 95 1.84 -18.66 2.06
N LYS A 96 3.08 -18.16 2.13
CA LYS A 96 3.76 -17.90 3.40
C LYS A 96 3.78 -16.41 3.72
N PRO A 97 3.42 -16.01 4.93
CA PRO A 97 3.61 -14.64 5.36
C PRO A 97 5.10 -14.34 5.49
N LEU A 98 5.57 -13.28 4.82
CA LEU A 98 6.89 -12.70 5.01
C LEU A 98 6.86 -11.68 6.16
N LEU A 99 5.80 -10.91 6.23
CA LEU A 99 5.60 -9.86 7.23
C LEU A 99 4.13 -9.84 7.60
N ASP A 100 3.84 -9.91 8.89
CA ASP A 100 2.53 -9.61 9.46
C ASP A 100 2.67 -8.40 10.39
N LEU A 101 1.94 -7.36 10.11
CA LEU A 101 1.93 -6.10 10.85
C LEU A 101 0.51 -5.82 11.33
N ARG A 102 0.31 -5.74 12.65
CA ARG A 102 -0.98 -5.41 13.26
C ARG A 102 -0.90 -4.11 14.03
N THR A 103 -1.96 -3.34 13.96
CA THR A 103 -2.19 -2.17 14.81
C THR A 103 -3.43 -2.43 15.64
N ILE A 104 -3.28 -2.55 16.96
CA ILE A 104 -4.37 -2.86 17.89
C ILE A 104 -4.21 -1.91 19.08
N ASP A 105 -5.24 -1.16 19.42
CA ASP A 105 -5.23 -0.21 20.54
C ASP A 105 -4.02 0.74 20.55
N ASN A 106 -3.62 1.21 19.37
CA ASN A 106 -2.45 2.06 19.11
C ASN A 106 -1.08 1.40 19.37
N ASN A 107 -1.00 0.13 19.68
CA ASN A 107 0.24 -0.62 19.67
C ASN A 107 0.47 -1.23 18.30
N ILE A 108 1.74 -1.38 17.92
CA ILE A 108 2.13 -2.07 16.68
C ILE A 108 2.69 -3.42 17.05
N TYR A 109 2.18 -4.47 16.42
CA TYR A 109 2.68 -5.83 16.53
C TYR A 109 3.29 -6.22 15.19
N LEU A 110 4.43 -6.87 15.21
CA LEU A 110 5.20 -7.24 14.03
C LEU A 110 5.70 -8.68 14.15
N GLU A 111 5.44 -9.49 13.14
CA GLU A 111 6.08 -10.77 12.91
C GLU A 111 6.78 -10.76 11.55
N LEU A 112 7.99 -11.31 11.47
CA LEU A 112 8.79 -11.36 10.26
C LEU A 112 9.34 -12.77 10.04
N ASP A 113 8.93 -13.44 8.96
CA ASP A 113 9.48 -14.71 8.51
C ASP A 113 10.34 -14.54 7.26
N LEU A 114 11.64 -14.32 7.47
CA LEU A 114 12.59 -14.14 6.38
C LEU A 114 12.82 -15.40 5.55
N SER A 115 12.38 -16.57 6.02
CA SER A 115 12.49 -17.81 5.24
C SER A 115 11.68 -17.74 3.94
N ALA A 116 10.59 -16.98 3.95
CA ALA A 116 9.74 -16.76 2.79
C ALA A 116 10.49 -16.08 1.62
N VAL A 117 11.52 -15.27 1.90
CA VAL A 117 12.34 -14.62 0.86
C VAL A 117 12.99 -15.64 -0.08
N ASN A 118 13.37 -16.80 0.44
CA ASN A 118 13.99 -17.87 -0.36
C ASN A 118 13.01 -18.54 -1.33
N GLU A 119 11.70 -18.31 -1.16
CA GLU A 119 10.66 -18.85 -2.03
C GLU A 119 10.31 -17.91 -3.19
N ILE A 120 10.90 -16.71 -3.24
CA ILE A 120 10.68 -15.78 -4.36
C ILE A 120 11.40 -16.31 -5.60
N PRO A 121 10.66 -16.70 -6.67
CA PRO A 121 11.27 -17.24 -7.86
C PRO A 121 12.16 -16.21 -8.56
N GLY A 122 13.37 -16.64 -8.93
CA GLY A 122 14.26 -15.78 -9.71
C GLY A 122 14.87 -14.60 -8.94
N LEU A 123 14.72 -14.54 -7.62
CA LEU A 123 15.42 -13.55 -6.81
C LEU A 123 16.92 -13.91 -6.74
N PRO A 124 17.83 -13.06 -7.24
CA PRO A 124 19.26 -13.37 -7.29
C PRO A 124 19.90 -13.10 -5.92
N LEU A 125 19.73 -14.02 -4.98
CA LEU A 125 20.41 -13.94 -3.68
C LEU A 125 21.83 -14.49 -3.80
N THR A 126 22.80 -13.69 -3.37
CA THR A 126 24.19 -14.15 -3.24
C THR A 126 24.35 -15.00 -1.98
N SER A 127 25.48 -15.73 -1.87
CA SER A 127 25.80 -16.51 -0.67
C SER A 127 25.93 -15.62 0.57
N GLN A 128 26.35 -14.36 0.41
CA GLN A 128 26.40 -13.39 1.48
C GLN A 128 24.99 -12.99 1.94
N ASP A 129 24.08 -12.67 0.99
CA ASP A 129 22.68 -12.34 1.29
C ASP A 129 22.01 -13.49 2.07
N GLN A 130 22.24 -14.73 1.67
CA GLN A 130 21.70 -15.91 2.37
C GLN A 130 22.23 -16.05 3.79
N THR A 131 23.51 -15.73 4.01
CA THR A 131 24.13 -15.77 5.35
C THR A 131 23.52 -14.66 6.24
N GLU A 132 23.39 -13.45 5.72
CA GLU A 132 22.79 -12.33 6.45
C GLU A 132 21.32 -12.58 6.76
N LEU A 133 20.54 -13.08 5.79
CA LEU A 133 19.15 -13.47 6.00
C LEU A 133 19.03 -14.57 7.06
N GLY A 134 19.91 -15.58 7.03
CA GLY A 134 19.93 -16.65 8.03
C GLY A 134 20.19 -16.13 9.44
N ALA A 135 21.12 -15.19 9.60
CA ALA A 135 21.41 -14.57 10.90
C ALA A 135 20.20 -13.75 11.42
N LEU A 136 19.57 -12.96 10.56
CA LEU A 136 18.38 -12.20 10.91
C LEU A 136 17.17 -13.11 11.20
N GLN A 137 17.04 -14.21 10.45
CA GLN A 137 15.99 -15.19 10.68
C GLN A 137 16.04 -15.77 12.10
N LEU A 138 17.22 -16.09 12.63
CA LEU A 138 17.36 -16.59 14.00
C LEU A 138 16.85 -15.59 15.05
N LEU A 139 16.90 -14.30 14.77
CA LEU A 139 16.42 -13.25 15.67
C LEU A 139 14.89 -13.09 15.60
N PHE A 140 14.31 -13.20 14.42
CA PHE A 140 12.91 -12.82 14.15
C PHE A 140 11.96 -13.99 13.97
N SER A 141 12.43 -15.21 13.61
CA SER A 141 11.55 -16.34 13.30
C SER A 141 10.59 -16.69 14.42
N ASN A 142 9.32 -16.84 14.04
CA ASN A 142 8.23 -17.24 14.92
C ASN A 142 8.10 -16.41 16.19
N LYS A 143 8.41 -15.12 16.10
CA LYS A 143 8.32 -14.21 17.24
C LYS A 143 7.52 -12.98 16.85
N TRP A 144 6.54 -12.70 17.67
CA TRP A 144 5.86 -11.42 17.65
C TRP A 144 6.61 -10.40 18.49
N PHE A 145 6.74 -9.21 17.94
CA PHE A 145 7.31 -8.05 18.62
C PHE A 145 6.21 -7.00 18.80
N GLU A 146 6.09 -6.46 19.99
CA GLU A 146 5.26 -5.30 20.26
C GLU A 146 6.11 -4.05 20.32
N VAL A 147 5.74 -3.04 19.54
CA VAL A 147 6.25 -1.68 19.65
C VAL A 147 5.20 -0.86 20.37
N PRO A 148 5.37 -0.59 21.68
CA PRO A 148 4.39 0.19 22.43
C PRO A 148 4.25 1.61 21.85
N SER A 149 3.02 2.13 21.84
CA SER A 149 2.75 3.49 21.34
C SER A 149 3.59 4.57 22.02
N LYS A 150 3.91 4.37 23.31
CA LYS A 150 4.80 5.26 24.07
C LYS A 150 6.20 5.31 23.50
N LEU A 151 6.73 4.19 23.01
CA LEU A 151 8.05 4.14 22.38
C LEU A 151 8.05 4.89 21.05
N LEU A 152 7.00 4.71 20.27
CA LEU A 152 6.83 5.43 19.00
C LEU A 152 6.79 6.95 19.18
N THR A 153 6.23 7.41 20.30
CA THR A 153 6.15 8.85 20.61
C THR A 153 7.39 9.40 21.29
N SER A 154 8.16 8.58 22.02
CA SER A 154 9.37 9.01 22.76
C SER A 154 10.63 9.02 21.91
N GLU A 155 10.76 8.05 20.99
CA GLU A 155 11.92 7.92 20.08
C GLU A 155 11.80 8.80 18.84
N LEU A 156 10.59 9.18 18.44
CA LEU A 156 10.42 10.24 17.45
C LEU A 156 10.87 11.55 18.10
N PRO A 157 11.95 12.19 17.59
CA PRO A 157 12.42 13.42 18.18
C PRO A 157 11.24 14.38 18.30
N SER A 158 10.89 14.70 19.55
CA SER A 158 9.77 15.58 19.93
C SER A 158 10.03 17.04 19.54
N SER A 159 11.00 17.28 18.65
CA SER A 159 11.27 18.61 18.14
C SER A 159 10.05 19.10 17.36
N SER A 160 9.71 20.35 17.55
CA SER A 160 8.67 21.04 16.77
C SER A 160 8.88 20.84 15.24
N ALA A 161 10.12 20.68 14.81
CA ALA A 161 10.51 20.39 13.44
C ALA A 161 10.00 19.03 12.93
N THR A 162 9.99 17.98 13.76
CA THR A 162 9.53 16.63 13.35
C THR A 162 8.01 16.58 13.25
N LYS A 163 7.30 17.23 14.18
CA LYS A 163 5.84 17.38 14.11
C LYS A 163 5.41 18.22 12.90
N ALA A 164 6.15 19.31 12.62
CA ALA A 164 5.91 20.12 11.44
C ALA A 164 6.15 19.33 10.15
N LYS A 165 7.20 18.50 10.10
CA LYS A 165 7.48 17.63 8.96
C LYS A 165 6.41 16.56 8.76
N ALA A 166 5.94 15.91 9.84
CA ALA A 166 4.87 14.92 9.75
C ALA A 166 3.56 15.55 9.26
N ALA A 167 3.20 16.73 9.75
CA ALA A 167 2.03 17.49 9.27
C ALA A 167 2.20 17.93 7.81
N GLN A 168 3.41 18.30 7.41
CA GLN A 168 3.74 18.62 6.02
C GLN A 168 3.60 17.37 5.13
N ASP A 169 4.14 16.25 5.53
CA ASP A 169 4.06 14.98 4.78
C ASP A 169 2.59 14.56 4.59
N GLN A 170 1.73 14.65 5.63
CA GLN A 170 0.29 14.42 5.51
C GLN A 170 -0.42 15.40 4.58
N ALA A 171 -0.06 16.68 4.63
CA ALA A 171 -0.64 17.68 3.74
C ALA A 171 -0.27 17.42 2.27
N ILE A 172 0.93 16.90 2.02
CA ILE A 172 1.41 16.46 0.72
C ILE A 172 0.60 15.26 0.21
N GLU A 173 0.48 14.24 1.04
CA GLU A 173 -0.30 13.03 0.71
C GLU A 173 -1.72 13.41 0.32
N ARG A 174 -2.37 14.28 1.09
CA ARG A 174 -3.72 14.79 0.76
C ARG A 174 -3.76 15.53 -0.58
N LYS A 175 -2.78 16.41 -0.86
CA LYS A 175 -2.73 17.14 -2.14
C LYS A 175 -2.51 16.25 -3.34
N ILE A 176 -1.63 15.24 -3.22
CA ILE A 176 -1.43 14.25 -4.28
C ILE A 176 -2.72 13.47 -4.48
N PHE A 177 -3.36 13.09 -3.40
CA PHE A 177 -4.62 12.39 -3.42
C PHE A 177 -5.72 13.21 -4.09
N ASP A 178 -5.91 14.47 -3.69
CA ASP A 178 -6.88 15.40 -4.30
C ASP A 178 -6.59 15.61 -5.80
N ALA A 179 -5.32 15.61 -6.20
CA ALA A 179 -4.94 15.72 -7.62
C ALA A 179 -5.31 14.46 -8.40
N LEU A 180 -5.07 13.27 -7.85
CA LEU A 180 -5.45 11.99 -8.45
C LEU A 180 -6.97 11.82 -8.50
N SER A 181 -7.68 12.18 -7.44
CA SER A 181 -9.15 12.17 -7.42
C SER A 181 -9.74 13.05 -8.51
N LYS A 182 -9.18 14.26 -8.72
CA LYS A 182 -9.60 15.15 -9.80
C LYS A 182 -9.35 14.58 -11.20
N LEU A 183 -8.35 13.73 -11.38
CA LEU A 183 -8.15 13.04 -12.65
C LEU A 183 -9.27 12.05 -12.91
N ILE A 184 -9.64 11.25 -11.90
CA ILE A 184 -10.78 10.34 -11.97
C ILE A 184 -12.08 11.13 -12.19
N ASP A 185 -12.19 12.32 -11.59
CA ASP A 185 -13.34 13.22 -11.74
C ASP A 185 -13.51 13.80 -13.15
N ASN A 186 -12.42 13.99 -13.87
CA ASN A 186 -12.40 14.59 -15.21
C ASN A 186 -12.17 13.57 -16.32
N GLY A 187 -12.01 12.29 -15.98
CA GLY A 187 -11.83 11.22 -16.93
C GLY A 187 -13.13 10.77 -17.59
N ASP A 188 -13.00 10.13 -18.74
CA ASP A 188 -14.11 9.50 -19.48
C ASP A 188 -14.39 8.11 -18.90
N ALA A 189 -15.01 8.06 -17.73
CA ALA A 189 -15.40 6.80 -17.11
C ALA A 189 -16.57 6.16 -17.90
N THR A 190 -16.39 4.92 -18.33
CA THR A 190 -17.39 4.12 -19.04
C THR A 190 -17.93 3.01 -18.17
N ALA A 191 -19.25 2.80 -18.21
CA ALA A 191 -19.88 1.69 -17.51
C ALA A 191 -19.49 0.35 -18.16
N LEU A 192 -19.18 -0.65 -17.32
CA LEU A 192 -18.88 -2.01 -17.78
C LEU A 192 -20.14 -2.86 -17.84
N ALA A 193 -20.24 -3.72 -18.87
CA ALA A 193 -21.36 -4.65 -19.00
C ALA A 193 -21.44 -5.66 -17.83
N SER A 194 -20.33 -5.93 -17.17
CA SER A 194 -20.24 -6.79 -15.98
C SER A 194 -20.66 -6.11 -14.67
N GLY A 195 -21.05 -4.84 -14.74
CA GLY A 195 -21.19 -3.98 -13.57
C GLY A 195 -19.87 -3.34 -13.17
N GLY A 196 -19.93 -2.04 -12.83
CA GLY A 196 -18.75 -1.25 -12.49
C GLY A 196 -18.34 -0.28 -13.60
N TYR A 197 -17.10 0.19 -13.56
CA TYR A 197 -16.62 1.30 -14.39
C TYR A 197 -15.17 1.09 -14.80
N SER A 198 -14.83 1.64 -15.96
CA SER A 198 -13.45 1.73 -16.43
C SER A 198 -13.17 3.15 -16.91
N GLU A 199 -12.00 3.65 -16.57
CA GLU A 199 -11.49 4.93 -17.02
C GLU A 199 -10.08 4.72 -17.60
N THR A 200 -9.79 5.39 -18.70
CA THR A 200 -8.49 5.35 -19.35
C THR A 200 -7.99 6.76 -19.57
N GLY A 201 -6.71 6.99 -19.27
CA GLY A 201 -6.07 8.29 -19.48
C GLY A 201 -4.59 8.15 -19.81
N THR A 202 -3.91 9.28 -19.95
CA THR A 202 -2.47 9.33 -20.24
C THR A 202 -1.66 9.55 -18.97
N LEU A 203 -0.44 9.01 -18.91
CA LEU A 203 0.47 9.29 -17.80
C LEU A 203 0.87 10.78 -17.77
N GLU A 204 0.83 11.46 -18.91
CA GLU A 204 1.04 12.90 -18.98
C GLU A 204 -0.03 13.67 -18.19
N SER A 205 -1.31 13.26 -18.26
CA SER A 205 -2.38 13.89 -17.49
C SER A 205 -2.20 13.69 -15.99
N VAL A 206 -1.76 12.49 -15.57
CA VAL A 206 -1.41 12.20 -14.16
C VAL A 206 -0.28 13.11 -13.70
N LEU A 207 0.81 13.17 -14.46
CA LEU A 207 1.95 14.03 -14.14
C LEU A 207 1.56 15.50 -14.03
N LYS A 208 0.78 16.02 -14.98
CA LYS A 208 0.29 17.40 -14.94
C LYS A 208 -0.52 17.69 -13.69
N ALA A 209 -1.29 16.73 -13.21
CA ALA A 209 -2.10 16.91 -11.99
C ALA A 209 -1.25 16.92 -10.72
N VAL A 210 -0.24 16.06 -10.61
CA VAL A 210 0.60 15.93 -9.40
C VAL A 210 1.83 16.86 -9.40
N LEU A 211 2.29 17.31 -10.57
CA LEU A 211 3.48 18.13 -10.73
C LEU A 211 3.48 19.42 -9.90
N PRO A 212 2.38 20.19 -9.78
CA PRO A 212 2.35 21.37 -8.92
C PRO A 212 2.61 21.04 -7.45
N THR A 213 2.15 19.89 -7.00
CA THR A 213 2.40 19.42 -5.62
C THR A 213 3.87 19.03 -5.45
N ILE A 214 4.45 18.27 -6.39
CA ILE A 214 5.86 17.93 -6.37
C ILE A 214 6.74 19.18 -6.40
N ALA A 215 6.42 20.16 -7.27
CA ALA A 215 7.16 21.42 -7.37
C ALA A 215 7.13 22.25 -6.09
N SER A 216 6.03 22.17 -5.34
CA SER A 216 5.91 22.86 -4.05
C SER A 216 6.80 22.27 -2.96
N LEU A 217 7.25 21.02 -3.14
CA LEU A 217 8.07 20.26 -2.21
C LEU A 217 9.55 20.28 -2.56
N ASP A 218 9.82 20.04 -3.82
CA ASP A 218 11.16 20.02 -4.39
C ASP A 218 11.11 20.55 -5.83
N PRO A 219 11.42 21.86 -6.00
CA PRO A 219 11.46 22.47 -7.32
C PRO A 219 12.47 21.78 -8.26
N SER A 220 13.55 21.20 -7.71
CA SER A 220 14.56 20.50 -8.50
C SER A 220 14.06 19.16 -9.03
N ALA A 221 13.31 18.43 -8.20
CA ALA A 221 12.64 17.19 -8.63
C ALA A 221 11.60 17.47 -9.72
N ALA A 222 10.83 18.55 -9.59
CA ALA A 222 9.84 18.93 -10.59
C ALA A 222 10.46 19.25 -11.96
N SER A 223 11.64 19.87 -11.99
CA SER A 223 12.35 20.19 -13.23
C SER A 223 12.95 18.96 -13.92
N SER A 224 13.15 17.87 -13.20
CA SER A 224 13.65 16.60 -13.73
C SER A 224 12.55 15.67 -14.24
N VAL A 225 11.29 15.99 -13.98
CA VAL A 225 10.15 15.20 -14.46
C VAL A 225 9.93 15.49 -15.94
N HIS A 226 10.32 14.53 -16.77
CA HIS A 226 10.06 14.56 -18.21
C HIS A 226 8.70 13.91 -18.51
N THR A 227 8.10 14.28 -19.64
CA THR A 227 6.91 13.59 -20.17
C THR A 227 7.18 12.11 -20.31
N VAL A 228 6.43 11.31 -19.56
CA VAL A 228 6.48 9.85 -19.68
C VAL A 228 5.37 9.44 -20.63
N PRO A 229 5.69 8.95 -21.83
CA PRO A 229 4.67 8.41 -22.71
C PRO A 229 4.06 7.17 -22.07
N GLY A 230 2.74 7.03 -22.21
CA GLY A 230 2.03 5.88 -21.67
C GLY A 230 0.60 6.21 -21.29
N THR A 231 -0.13 5.15 -20.94
CA THR A 231 -1.53 5.22 -20.54
C THR A 231 -1.75 4.54 -19.22
N TYR A 232 -2.81 4.91 -18.53
CA TYR A 232 -3.35 4.15 -17.41
C TYR A 232 -4.78 3.72 -17.73
N THR A 233 -5.19 2.62 -17.12
CA THR A 233 -6.58 2.17 -17.07
C THR A 233 -6.90 1.85 -15.63
N LEU A 234 -7.91 2.52 -15.09
CA LEU A 234 -8.51 2.23 -13.79
C LEU A 234 -9.80 1.44 -14.06
N THR A 235 -9.99 0.34 -13.32
CA THR A 235 -11.22 -0.46 -13.41
C THR A 235 -11.75 -0.68 -12.00
N LEU A 236 -13.06 -0.49 -11.82
CA LEU A 236 -13.78 -0.79 -10.59
C LEU A 236 -14.91 -1.75 -10.95
N THR A 237 -14.98 -2.87 -10.26
CA THR A 237 -16.06 -3.86 -10.42
C THR A 237 -16.97 -3.80 -9.20
N ASN A 238 -18.28 -3.84 -9.46
CA ASN A 238 -19.28 -3.75 -8.41
C ASN A 238 -20.19 -4.99 -8.41
N ALA A 239 -20.64 -5.38 -7.21
CA ALA A 239 -21.81 -6.22 -7.03
C ALA A 239 -22.94 -5.35 -6.47
N GLY A 240 -23.89 -4.98 -7.32
CA GLY A 240 -24.90 -3.98 -6.97
C GLY A 240 -24.27 -2.60 -6.76
N SER A 241 -24.43 -2.02 -5.56
CA SER A 241 -23.87 -0.72 -5.17
C SER A 241 -22.53 -0.82 -4.44
N THR A 242 -22.00 -2.02 -4.22
CA THR A 242 -20.78 -2.25 -3.44
C THR A 242 -19.61 -2.59 -4.35
N ALA A 243 -18.48 -1.93 -4.19
CA ALA A 243 -17.24 -2.27 -4.87
C ALA A 243 -16.75 -3.65 -4.40
N THR A 244 -16.38 -4.52 -5.33
CA THR A 244 -15.87 -5.86 -5.03
C THR A 244 -14.43 -6.04 -5.47
N SER A 245 -13.99 -5.29 -6.47
CA SER A 245 -12.59 -5.28 -6.88
C SER A 245 -12.26 -4.00 -7.62
N GLY A 246 -10.97 -3.69 -7.66
CA GLY A 246 -10.40 -2.61 -8.45
C GLY A 246 -9.10 -3.03 -9.08
N SER A 247 -8.74 -2.43 -10.18
CA SER A 247 -7.41 -2.56 -10.77
C SER A 247 -6.93 -1.25 -11.35
N ILE A 248 -5.62 -1.05 -11.32
CA ILE A 248 -4.95 0.00 -12.08
C ILE A 248 -3.86 -0.63 -12.93
N SER A 249 -3.95 -0.42 -14.24
CA SER A 249 -2.96 -0.86 -15.21
C SER A 249 -2.25 0.34 -15.78
N ILE A 250 -0.92 0.33 -15.77
CA ILE A 250 -0.06 1.36 -16.33
C ILE A 250 0.73 0.74 -17.47
N THR A 251 0.56 1.26 -18.67
CA THR A 251 1.30 0.83 -19.86
C THR A 251 2.21 1.95 -20.31
N ALA A 252 3.50 1.66 -20.38
CA ALA A 252 4.52 2.59 -20.86
C ALA A 252 5.46 1.89 -21.87
N PRO A 253 6.09 2.63 -22.79
CA PRO A 253 7.13 2.09 -23.64
C PRO A 253 8.26 1.52 -22.77
N GLU A 254 8.78 0.37 -23.17
CA GLU A 254 10.02 -0.15 -22.60
C GLU A 254 11.17 0.82 -22.93
N GLY A 255 12.16 0.89 -22.02
CA GLY A 255 13.27 1.84 -22.14
C GLY A 255 14.09 1.63 -23.43
N SER A 256 14.98 2.58 -23.71
CA SER A 256 15.80 2.61 -24.92
C SER A 256 16.53 1.27 -25.17
N GLY A 257 16.10 0.55 -26.20
CA GLY A 257 16.70 -0.72 -26.63
C GLY A 257 15.75 -1.90 -26.76
N SER A 258 14.53 -1.82 -26.23
CA SER A 258 13.51 -2.84 -26.39
C SER A 258 12.31 -2.29 -27.16
N PRO A 259 11.97 -2.84 -28.33
CA PRO A 259 10.77 -2.43 -29.05
C PRO A 259 9.55 -3.08 -28.39
N GLY A 260 8.87 -2.38 -27.52
CA GLY A 260 7.67 -2.89 -26.88
C GLY A 260 7.11 -1.94 -25.83
N ASN A 261 5.98 -2.34 -25.26
CA ASN A 261 5.37 -1.70 -24.11
C ASN A 261 5.41 -2.68 -22.92
N ALA A 262 5.75 -2.17 -21.76
CA ALA A 262 5.54 -2.88 -20.49
C ALA A 262 4.24 -2.39 -19.86
N THR A 263 3.48 -3.31 -19.31
CA THR A 263 2.27 -3.02 -18.51
C THR A 263 2.45 -3.56 -17.11
N VAL A 264 2.31 -2.68 -16.13
CA VAL A 264 2.23 -3.04 -14.71
C VAL A 264 0.76 -2.95 -14.30
N THR A 265 0.24 -3.99 -13.70
CA THR A 265 -1.13 -4.02 -13.18
C THR A 265 -1.10 -4.31 -11.69
N LEU A 266 -1.80 -3.48 -10.93
CA LEU A 266 -2.12 -3.69 -9.51
C LEU A 266 -3.60 -4.04 -9.42
N ASN A 267 -3.94 -5.11 -8.73
CA ASN A 267 -5.30 -5.54 -8.48
C ASN A 267 -5.59 -5.50 -6.99
N ALA A 268 -6.80 -5.12 -6.65
CA ALA A 268 -7.36 -5.22 -5.31
C ALA A 268 -8.69 -5.96 -5.39
N ALA A 269 -8.89 -6.96 -4.58
CA ALA A 269 -10.15 -7.66 -4.40
C ALA A 269 -10.64 -7.45 -2.97
N VAL A 270 -11.92 -7.11 -2.83
CA VAL A 270 -12.57 -7.04 -1.53
C VAL A 270 -13.05 -8.44 -1.18
N THR A 271 -12.58 -8.96 -0.07
CA THR A 271 -12.99 -10.23 0.50
C THR A 271 -13.78 -9.96 1.78
N HIS A 272 -14.81 -10.74 2.03
CA HIS A 272 -15.63 -10.59 3.22
C HIS A 272 -15.37 -11.81 4.12
N ASP A 273 -14.37 -11.69 4.97
CA ASP A 273 -14.20 -12.61 6.09
C ASP A 273 -14.48 -11.86 7.39
N ASN A 274 -15.14 -12.54 8.34
CA ASN A 274 -15.44 -11.97 9.66
C ASN A 274 -14.26 -12.22 10.62
N ASP A 275 -13.05 -12.05 10.14
CA ASP A 275 -11.86 -12.29 10.96
C ASP A 275 -11.65 -11.12 11.92
N SER A 276 -11.45 -11.45 13.19
CA SER A 276 -11.06 -10.49 14.21
C SER A 276 -9.54 -10.29 14.17
N ILE A 277 -9.10 -9.06 14.38
CA ILE A 277 -7.67 -8.76 14.56
C ILE A 277 -7.36 -8.89 16.03
N ASP A 278 -6.73 -10.00 16.42
CA ASP A 278 -6.43 -10.32 17.80
C ASP A 278 -4.98 -9.97 18.16
N VAL A 279 -4.78 -9.64 19.44
CA VAL A 279 -3.43 -9.45 19.98
C VAL A 279 -2.69 -10.79 19.92
N PRO A 280 -1.50 -10.83 19.30
CA PRO A 280 -0.74 -12.06 19.16
C PRO A 280 -0.35 -12.65 20.52
N ALA A 281 -0.25 -13.98 20.59
CA ALA A 281 0.27 -14.66 21.78
C ALA A 281 1.80 -14.59 21.84
N ASN A 282 2.38 -14.65 23.03
CA ASN A 282 3.85 -14.73 23.24
C ASN A 282 4.64 -13.55 22.63
N VAL A 283 4.16 -12.36 22.85
CA VAL A 283 4.77 -11.13 22.31
C VAL A 283 6.02 -10.74 23.09
N THR A 284 7.08 -10.37 22.36
CA THR A 284 8.28 -9.73 22.92
C THR A 284 8.13 -8.22 22.83
N VAL A 285 8.01 -7.55 23.97
CA VAL A 285 7.90 -6.08 24.00
C VAL A 285 9.24 -5.45 23.65
N ILE A 286 9.28 -4.61 22.63
CA ILE A 286 10.47 -3.82 22.28
C ILE A 286 10.67 -2.74 23.34
N THR A 287 11.86 -2.76 23.97
CA THR A 287 12.29 -1.77 24.95
C THR A 287 13.51 -1.01 24.42
N PRO A 288 13.82 0.19 24.94
CA PRO A 288 15.05 0.90 24.58
C PRO A 288 16.33 0.06 24.80
N ALA A 289 16.35 -0.77 25.82
CA ALA A 289 17.47 -1.66 26.10
C ALA A 289 17.62 -2.75 25.02
N LEU A 290 16.51 -3.29 24.51
CA LEU A 290 16.54 -4.27 23.41
C LEU A 290 17.03 -3.62 22.12
N ILE A 291 16.63 -2.37 21.84
CA ILE A 291 17.11 -1.62 20.67
C ILE A 291 18.62 -1.45 20.74
N GLN A 292 19.16 -0.99 21.88
CA GLN A 292 20.60 -0.84 22.09
C GLN A 292 21.37 -2.16 21.92
N GLN A 293 20.79 -3.27 22.39
CA GLN A 293 21.38 -4.59 22.22
C GLN A 293 21.44 -5.00 20.75
N LEU A 294 20.40 -4.75 19.97
CA LEU A 294 20.35 -5.04 18.53
C LEU A 294 21.34 -4.18 17.75
N GLU A 295 21.45 -2.88 18.06
CA GLU A 295 22.42 -1.97 17.44
C GLU A 295 23.86 -2.36 17.76
N GLY A 296 24.13 -2.76 19.01
CA GLY A 296 25.45 -3.25 19.43
C GLY A 296 25.85 -4.54 18.71
N SER A 297 24.89 -5.42 18.45
CA SER A 297 25.13 -6.68 17.71
C SER A 297 25.38 -6.44 16.22
N ALA A 298 24.70 -5.49 15.62
CA ALA A 298 24.88 -5.12 14.22
C ALA A 298 26.22 -4.42 13.93
N SER A 299 26.82 -3.78 14.95
CA SER A 299 28.11 -3.10 14.82
C SER A 299 29.31 -4.04 14.97
N SER A 300 29.07 -5.32 15.30
CA SER A 300 30.10 -6.34 15.53
C SER A 300 30.23 -7.37 14.39
N VAL A 301 29.46 -7.19 13.32
CA VAL A 301 29.52 -7.97 12.07
C VAL A 301 30.11 -7.09 10.97
#